data_c378ed18d43e66d17cd08e99e4f13fe5
#
_entry.id   c378ed18d43e66d17cd08e99e4f13fe5
#
_cell.length_a   1.000
_cell.length_b   1.000
_cell.length_c   1.000
_cell.angle_alpha   90.00
_cell.angle_beta   90.00
_cell.angle_gamma   90.00
#
_symmetry.space_group_name_H-M   'P 1'
#
loop_
_entity.id
_entity.type
_entity.pdbx_description
1 polymer ?
#
loop_
_entity_poly.entity_id
_entity_poly.type
_entity_poly.pdbx_seq_one_letter_code
_entity_poly.pdbx_strand_id
1 'polypeptide(L)'
;MKKSLRSLLAFLIAATVLCCIAMADTGPKPSASFTFTGMPDEDYYVTMLAEVDAYGPHRVHQPGSEIPGYVLEQGEDDPAYPAWQKFVDYKDPDGYYFLEDLFEQCHGDDEAGWRYFPPERFKLLLYFPESDTFLCSPVTERYAFDSVYRLDLSGKSPAEIAALTLTGPDGDPIPSPAGEITLDKADGSHQQIVGFFGRLGITLVIELALAWGWKYRKGSQLLFIGVANLITQCLLNASLLYWGARETSR
;
A
#
# COMPACT_ATOMS: atom_id res chain seq x y z
N MET A 1 -20.29 34.37 -34.56
CA MET A 1 -20.15 32.91 -34.30
C MET A 1 -18.71 32.38 -34.37
N LYS A 2 -17.90 32.63 -35.41
CA LYS A 2 -16.54 32.08 -35.52
C LYS A 2 -15.54 32.56 -34.43
N LYS A 3 -15.68 33.77 -33.91
CA LYS A 3 -14.77 34.31 -32.86
C LYS A 3 -15.08 33.67 -31.47
N SER A 4 -16.34 33.54 -31.11
CA SER A 4 -16.74 32.92 -29.83
C SER A 4 -16.39 31.42 -29.73
N LEU A 5 -16.48 30.71 -30.88
CA LEU A 5 -16.06 29.31 -30.91
C LEU A 5 -14.57 29.13 -30.74
N ARG A 6 -13.73 30.02 -31.29
CA ARG A 6 -12.27 29.99 -31.08
C ARG A 6 -11.88 30.33 -29.65
N SER A 7 -12.56 31.30 -29.01
CA SER A 7 -12.33 31.63 -27.61
C SER A 7 -12.73 30.49 -26.68
N LEU A 8 -13.86 29.82 -26.98
CA LEU A 8 -14.29 28.66 -26.22
C LEU A 8 -13.31 27.49 -26.35
N LEU A 9 -12.81 27.24 -27.56
CA LEU A 9 -11.82 26.20 -27.81
C LEU A 9 -10.49 26.48 -27.11
N ALA A 10 -10.02 27.74 -27.17
CA ALA A 10 -8.81 28.17 -26.47
C ALA A 10 -8.96 28.04 -24.94
N PHE A 11 -10.12 28.38 -24.39
CA PHE A 11 -10.41 28.22 -22.96
C PHE A 11 -10.43 26.73 -22.57
N LEU A 12 -11.05 25.86 -23.37
CA LEU A 12 -11.07 24.43 -23.12
C LEU A 12 -9.65 23.82 -23.16
N ILE A 13 -8.85 24.20 -24.14
CA ILE A 13 -7.45 23.74 -24.23
C ILE A 13 -6.64 24.23 -23.01
N ALA A 14 -6.78 25.51 -22.65
CA ALA A 14 -6.09 26.07 -21.48
C ALA A 14 -6.55 25.37 -20.18
N ALA A 15 -7.84 25.11 -20.01
CA ALA A 15 -8.38 24.39 -18.86
C ALA A 15 -7.85 22.95 -18.81
N THR A 16 -7.80 22.24 -19.94
CA THR A 16 -7.25 20.89 -20.02
C THR A 16 -5.76 20.86 -19.66
N VAL A 17 -4.97 21.82 -20.18
CA VAL A 17 -3.55 21.94 -19.85
C VAL A 17 -3.33 22.26 -18.37
N LEU A 18 -4.14 23.16 -17.80
CA LEU A 18 -4.08 23.46 -16.36
C LEU A 18 -4.42 22.23 -15.50
N CYS A 19 -5.46 21.48 -15.89
CA CYS A 19 -5.80 20.21 -15.21
C CYS A 19 -4.66 19.20 -15.30
N CYS A 20 -4.01 19.04 -16.44
CA CYS A 20 -2.87 18.15 -16.60
C CYS A 20 -1.67 18.53 -15.71
N ILE A 21 -1.42 19.85 -15.53
CA ILE A 21 -0.33 20.32 -14.66
C ILE A 21 -0.67 20.10 -13.17
N ALA A 22 -1.94 20.28 -12.79
CA ALA A 22 -2.40 20.03 -11.41
C ALA A 22 -2.44 18.54 -11.02
N MET A 23 -2.46 17.64 -12.00
CA MET A 23 -2.55 16.19 -11.80
C MET A 23 -1.18 15.46 -11.89
N ALA A 24 -0.07 16.17 -11.87
CA ALA A 24 1.26 15.57 -12.03
C ALA A 24 1.61 14.52 -10.94
N ASP A 25 0.91 14.51 -9.81
CA ASP A 25 1.09 13.54 -8.72
C ASP A 25 -0.10 12.59 -8.50
N THR A 26 -1.07 12.54 -9.40
CA THR A 26 -2.27 11.70 -9.25
C THR A 26 -2.19 10.36 -9.98
N GLY A 27 -1.02 9.97 -10.46
CA GLY A 27 -0.80 8.63 -11.01
C GLY A 27 -1.01 7.54 -9.94
N PRO A 28 -1.40 6.33 -10.35
CA PRO A 28 -1.45 5.21 -9.42
C PRO A 28 -0.07 5.00 -8.80
N LYS A 29 -0.06 4.79 -7.48
CA LYS A 29 1.16 4.51 -6.71
C LYS A 29 1.20 3.03 -6.36
N PRO A 30 2.38 2.40 -6.31
CA PRO A 30 2.49 1.03 -5.86
C PRO A 30 2.01 0.90 -4.42
N SER A 31 1.46 -0.28 -4.08
CA SER A 31 0.95 -0.57 -2.74
C SER A 31 1.39 -1.94 -2.22
N ALA A 32 1.37 -2.09 -0.90
CA ALA A 32 1.45 -3.36 -0.21
C ALA A 32 0.30 -3.41 0.81
N SER A 33 -0.54 -4.43 0.73
CA SER A 33 -1.68 -4.64 1.61
C SER A 33 -1.55 -5.96 2.33
N PHE A 34 -1.98 -5.99 3.59
CA PHE A 34 -1.88 -7.15 4.47
C PHE A 34 -3.27 -7.46 5.00
N THR A 35 -3.71 -8.70 4.82
CA THR A 35 -4.95 -9.22 5.38
C THR A 35 -4.59 -10.17 6.50
N PHE A 36 -5.17 -9.97 7.67
CA PHE A 36 -4.94 -10.76 8.86
C PHE A 36 -6.11 -11.72 9.07
N THR A 37 -5.80 -12.97 9.43
CA THR A 37 -6.81 -14.01 9.72
C THR A 37 -6.36 -14.86 10.90
N GLY A 38 -7.33 -15.32 11.70
CA GLY A 38 -7.07 -16.10 12.91
C GLY A 38 -6.37 -15.31 14.01
N MET A 39 -6.50 -13.97 13.96
CA MET A 39 -5.93 -13.07 14.95
C MET A 39 -6.68 -13.17 16.29
N PRO A 40 -6.01 -12.89 17.42
CA PRO A 40 -6.69 -12.79 18.69
C PRO A 40 -7.67 -11.60 18.72
N ASP A 41 -8.69 -11.71 19.58
CA ASP A 41 -9.70 -10.65 19.79
C ASP A 41 -9.15 -9.57 20.75
N GLU A 42 -8.06 -8.93 20.33
CA GLU A 42 -7.37 -7.86 21.04
C GLU A 42 -6.86 -6.80 20.06
N ASP A 43 -6.54 -5.62 20.58
CA ASP A 43 -5.89 -4.56 19.79
C ASP A 43 -4.41 -4.90 19.59
N TYR A 44 -3.94 -4.68 18.38
CA TYR A 44 -2.52 -4.79 18.04
C TYR A 44 -2.11 -3.68 17.07
N TYR A 45 -0.82 -3.46 16.99
CA TYR A 45 -0.25 -2.42 16.14
C TYR A 45 0.64 -3.03 15.06
N VAL A 46 0.61 -2.43 13.89
CA VAL A 46 1.31 -2.93 12.70
C VAL A 46 2.21 -1.85 12.12
N THR A 47 3.42 -2.25 11.73
CA THR A 47 4.34 -1.40 10.98
C THR A 47 5.16 -2.22 9.98
N MET A 48 5.87 -1.51 9.10
CA MET A 48 6.92 -2.10 8.27
C MET A 48 8.29 -1.70 8.79
N LEU A 49 9.24 -2.62 8.66
CA LEU A 49 10.65 -2.34 8.83
C LEU A 49 11.32 -2.32 7.46
N ALA A 50 12.22 -1.37 7.24
CA ALA A 50 12.95 -1.21 5.98
C ALA A 50 14.45 -1.00 6.21
N GLU A 51 15.26 -1.24 5.19
CA GLU A 51 16.69 -0.89 5.18
C GLU A 51 16.87 0.64 5.18
N VAL A 52 17.99 1.14 5.76
CA VAL A 52 18.24 2.57 5.95
C VAL A 52 18.19 3.39 4.66
N ASP A 53 18.67 2.81 3.57
CA ASP A 53 18.72 3.46 2.26
C ASP A 53 17.49 3.15 1.39
N ALA A 54 16.52 2.46 1.97
CA ALA A 54 15.34 2.06 1.25
C ALA A 54 14.37 3.22 1.08
N TYR A 55 14.50 3.86 -0.05
CA TYR A 55 13.40 4.22 -0.89
C TYR A 55 12.46 5.37 -0.47
N GLY A 56 12.53 6.43 -1.22
CA GLY A 56 11.45 7.39 -1.41
C GLY A 56 11.33 8.44 -0.31
N PRO A 57 10.16 9.06 -0.20
CA PRO A 57 9.90 10.14 0.74
C PRO A 57 9.76 9.67 2.19
N HIS A 58 9.83 8.36 2.44
CA HIS A 58 9.55 7.75 3.73
C HIS A 58 10.76 7.79 4.65
N ARG A 59 10.49 8.09 5.90
CA ARG A 59 11.50 8.14 6.94
C ARG A 59 11.60 6.81 7.64
N VAL A 60 12.83 6.42 7.85
CA VAL A 60 13.19 5.25 8.62
C VAL A 60 13.77 5.73 9.95
N HIS A 61 13.25 5.23 11.06
CA HIS A 61 13.77 5.58 12.38
C HIS A 61 15.12 4.91 12.59
N GLN A 62 16.17 5.72 12.66
CA GLN A 62 17.51 5.26 12.96
C GLN A 62 17.84 5.44 14.44
N PRO A 63 18.66 4.57 15.05
CA PRO A 63 19.10 4.77 16.42
C PRO A 63 19.76 6.14 16.61
N GLY A 64 19.20 6.95 17.53
CA GLY A 64 19.70 8.30 17.82
C GLY A 64 19.14 9.42 16.95
N SER A 65 18.23 9.13 16.01
CA SER A 65 17.45 10.17 15.34
C SER A 65 16.45 10.80 16.31
N GLU A 66 16.13 12.08 16.09
CA GLU A 66 15.04 12.73 16.83
C GLU A 66 13.72 12.05 16.48
N ILE A 67 12.90 11.79 17.49
CA ILE A 67 11.55 11.24 17.32
C ILE A 67 10.69 12.34 16.70
N PRO A 68 10.13 12.15 15.51
CA PRO A 68 9.27 13.17 14.91
C PRO A 68 7.97 13.26 15.70
N GLY A 69 7.75 14.38 16.36
CA GLY A 69 6.56 14.63 17.19
C GLY A 69 5.24 14.73 16.43
N TYR A 70 5.27 14.58 15.10
CA TYR A 70 4.08 14.70 14.25
C TYR A 70 3.49 13.34 13.80
N VAL A 71 4.11 12.22 14.16
CA VAL A 71 3.63 10.87 13.76
C VAL A 71 2.29 10.56 14.40
N LEU A 72 2.05 11.06 15.62
CA LEU A 72 0.75 11.00 16.28
C LEU A 72 0.22 12.42 16.45
N GLU A 73 -1.02 12.68 16.02
CA GLU A 73 -1.63 14.03 16.05
C GLU A 73 -1.65 14.65 17.46
N GLN A 74 -1.68 13.84 18.50
CA GLN A 74 -1.74 14.26 19.89
C GLN A 74 -0.39 14.10 20.62
N GLY A 75 0.65 13.58 19.94
CA GLY A 75 1.96 13.36 20.54
C GLY A 75 1.91 12.37 21.71
N GLU A 76 2.57 12.71 22.81
CA GLU A 76 2.64 11.86 24.01
C GLU A 76 1.27 11.61 24.70
N ASP A 77 0.30 12.44 24.43
CA ASP A 77 -1.08 12.31 24.95
C ASP A 77 -1.93 11.31 24.13
N ASP A 78 -1.42 10.84 22.99
CA ASP A 78 -2.10 9.84 22.16
C ASP A 78 -2.10 8.47 22.86
N PRO A 79 -3.26 7.80 23.00
CA PRO A 79 -3.32 6.47 23.60
C PRO A 79 -2.43 5.42 22.94
N ALA A 80 -2.09 5.57 21.66
CA ALA A 80 -1.22 4.69 20.92
C ALA A 80 0.28 5.01 21.10
N TYR A 81 0.63 6.13 21.74
CA TYR A 81 2.02 6.56 21.91
C TYR A 81 2.91 5.51 22.61
N PRO A 82 2.48 4.81 23.68
CA PRO A 82 3.29 3.77 24.29
C PRO A 82 3.62 2.63 23.32
N ALA A 83 2.68 2.23 22.47
CA ALA A 83 2.91 1.22 21.45
C ALA A 83 3.87 1.74 20.37
N TRP A 84 3.71 3.00 19.94
CA TRP A 84 4.62 3.62 18.99
C TRP A 84 6.05 3.67 19.51
N GLN A 85 6.28 3.98 20.79
CA GLN A 85 7.60 3.92 21.41
C GLN A 85 8.21 2.52 21.40
N LYS A 86 7.41 1.48 21.53
CA LYS A 86 7.89 0.09 21.41
C LYS A 86 8.51 -0.17 20.04
N PHE A 87 7.93 0.36 18.94
CA PHE A 87 8.51 0.24 17.61
C PHE A 87 9.80 1.06 17.45
N VAL A 88 9.88 2.25 18.04
CA VAL A 88 11.09 3.08 18.07
C VAL A 88 12.25 2.34 18.76
N ASP A 89 11.96 1.65 19.86
CA ASP A 89 12.94 0.93 20.64
C ASP A 89 13.27 -0.47 20.07
N TYR A 90 12.47 -0.96 19.14
CA TYR A 90 12.65 -2.28 18.55
C TYR A 90 13.97 -2.35 17.76
N LYS A 91 14.74 -3.42 17.97
CA LYS A 91 15.99 -3.67 17.27
C LYS A 91 15.89 -4.97 16.48
N ASP A 92 15.79 -4.82 15.18
CA ASP A 92 15.78 -5.96 14.28
C ASP A 92 17.20 -6.58 14.15
N PRO A 93 17.36 -7.90 14.27
CA PRO A 93 18.67 -8.56 14.16
C PRO A 93 19.30 -8.44 12.77
N ASP A 94 18.50 -8.27 11.71
CA ASP A 94 19.00 -8.14 10.34
C ASP A 94 19.25 -6.68 9.93
N GLY A 95 19.08 -5.73 10.87
CA GLY A 95 19.39 -4.32 10.65
C GLY A 95 18.29 -3.56 9.89
N TYR A 96 17.05 -4.02 9.94
CA TYR A 96 15.89 -3.29 9.45
C TYR A 96 15.38 -2.33 10.53
N TYR A 97 14.85 -1.20 10.10
CA TYR A 97 14.41 -0.11 10.97
C TYR A 97 12.94 0.22 10.80
N PHE A 98 12.33 0.75 11.84
CA PHE A 98 10.94 1.18 11.87
C PHE A 98 10.65 2.23 10.79
N LEU A 99 9.63 1.97 9.99
CA LEU A 99 9.16 2.89 8.97
C LEU A 99 8.07 3.77 9.56
N GLU A 100 8.46 4.97 9.99
CA GLU A 100 7.66 5.89 10.81
C GLU A 100 6.30 6.26 10.22
N ASP A 101 6.19 6.24 8.88
CA ASP A 101 4.96 6.64 8.17
C ASP A 101 3.89 5.55 8.13
N LEU A 102 4.22 4.30 8.50
CA LEU A 102 3.26 3.22 8.65
C LEU A 102 3.18 2.83 10.12
N PHE A 103 2.09 3.21 10.76
CA PHE A 103 1.74 2.82 12.11
C PHE A 103 0.23 2.73 12.18
N GLU A 104 -0.30 1.52 12.16
CA GLU A 104 -1.74 1.27 12.15
C GLU A 104 -2.14 0.46 13.38
N GLN A 105 -3.25 0.84 14.02
CA GLN A 105 -3.92 0.04 15.03
C GLN A 105 -4.95 -0.84 14.36
N CYS A 106 -4.92 -2.12 14.65
CA CYS A 106 -5.83 -3.14 14.14
C CYS A 106 -6.50 -3.88 15.30
N HIS A 107 -7.60 -4.59 15.01
CA HIS A 107 -8.31 -5.41 15.98
C HIS A 107 -8.84 -6.67 15.32
N GLY A 108 -8.57 -7.86 15.92
CA GLY A 108 -9.02 -9.12 15.35
C GLY A 108 -8.60 -9.31 13.89
N ASP A 109 -9.43 -9.94 13.07
CA ASP A 109 -9.19 -10.11 11.65
C ASP A 109 -9.44 -8.79 10.90
N ASP A 110 -8.39 -8.02 10.67
CA ASP A 110 -8.41 -6.69 10.07
C ASP A 110 -7.47 -6.64 8.84
N GLU A 111 -7.31 -5.47 8.27
CA GLU A 111 -6.42 -5.20 7.15
C GLU A 111 -5.55 -3.99 7.44
N ALA A 112 -4.27 -4.06 7.09
CA ALA A 112 -3.34 -2.94 7.10
C ALA A 112 -2.75 -2.72 5.71
N GLY A 113 -2.28 -1.50 5.41
CA GLY A 113 -1.71 -1.31 4.08
C GLY A 113 -0.95 -0.01 3.86
N TRP A 114 0.15 -0.17 3.17
CA TRP A 114 0.97 0.91 2.67
C TRP A 114 0.60 1.24 1.22
N ARG A 115 0.05 2.42 0.97
CA ARG A 115 -0.53 2.78 -0.34
C ARG A 115 0.29 3.79 -1.14
N TYR A 116 1.52 4.09 -0.69
CA TYR A 116 2.36 5.09 -1.34
C TYR A 116 3.82 4.67 -1.32
N PHE A 117 4.31 4.11 -2.42
CA PHE A 117 5.70 3.65 -2.62
C PHE A 117 6.25 2.82 -1.44
N PRO A 118 5.65 1.69 -1.10
CA PRO A 118 6.21 0.81 -0.06
C PRO A 118 7.60 0.33 -0.46
N PRO A 119 8.49 0.05 0.52
CA PRO A 119 9.81 -0.50 0.24
C PRO A 119 9.75 -1.75 -0.64
N GLU A 120 10.74 -1.96 -1.50
CA GLU A 120 10.85 -3.20 -2.29
C GLU A 120 11.08 -4.41 -1.40
N ARG A 121 11.92 -4.24 -0.36
CA ARG A 121 12.24 -5.23 0.66
C ARG A 121 11.87 -4.69 2.03
N PHE A 122 11.12 -5.46 2.77
CA PHE A 122 10.63 -5.06 4.08
C PHE A 122 10.42 -6.28 4.98
N LYS A 123 10.23 -6.02 6.27
CA LYS A 123 9.64 -6.96 7.21
C LYS A 123 8.36 -6.36 7.77
N LEU A 124 7.35 -7.19 8.02
CA LEU A 124 6.15 -6.79 8.73
C LEU A 124 6.37 -7.05 10.22
N LEU A 125 6.16 -6.02 11.06
CA LEU A 125 6.28 -6.12 12.50
C LEU A 125 4.94 -5.81 13.14
N LEU A 126 4.48 -6.72 14.00
CA LEU A 126 3.27 -6.57 14.80
C LEU A 126 3.66 -6.48 16.27
N TYR A 127 2.93 -5.67 17.03
CA TYR A 127 3.07 -5.56 18.47
C TYR A 127 1.72 -5.78 19.15
N PHE A 128 1.69 -6.67 20.14
CA PHE A 128 0.52 -7.03 20.94
C PHE A 128 0.70 -6.51 22.35
N PRO A 129 0.00 -5.41 22.74
CA PRO A 129 0.20 -4.77 24.04
C PRO A 129 -0.18 -5.66 25.24
N GLU A 130 -1.22 -6.50 25.13
CA GLU A 130 -1.67 -7.33 26.25
C GLU A 130 -0.60 -8.35 26.67
N SER A 131 0.12 -8.91 25.71
CA SER A 131 1.19 -9.89 25.97
C SER A 131 2.59 -9.27 25.97
N ASP A 132 2.73 -7.96 25.68
CA ASP A 132 3.99 -7.26 25.42
C ASP A 132 4.89 -8.02 24.43
N THR A 133 4.31 -8.46 23.33
CA THR A 133 4.93 -9.42 22.40
C THR A 133 5.07 -8.81 21.01
N PHE A 134 6.21 -9.04 20.39
CA PHE A 134 6.43 -8.75 18.97
C PHE A 134 6.35 -10.02 18.12
N LEU A 135 5.73 -9.90 16.95
CA LEU A 135 5.82 -10.86 15.86
C LEU A 135 6.40 -10.20 14.63
N CYS A 136 7.38 -10.84 13.98
CA CYS A 136 8.09 -10.28 12.85
C CYS A 136 8.17 -11.28 11.69
N SER A 137 7.92 -10.80 10.47
CA SER A 137 8.12 -11.63 9.27
C SER A 137 9.60 -11.71 8.89
N PRO A 138 10.01 -12.73 8.13
CA PRO A 138 11.27 -12.68 7.40
C PRO A 138 11.25 -11.53 6.38
N VAL A 139 12.42 -11.22 5.81
CA VAL A 139 12.53 -10.26 4.71
C VAL A 139 11.62 -10.68 3.57
N THR A 140 10.71 -9.81 3.22
CA THR A 140 9.69 -10.01 2.19
C THR A 140 9.91 -9.02 1.06
N GLU A 141 9.72 -9.46 -0.19
CA GLU A 141 9.87 -8.60 -1.37
C GLU A 141 8.51 -8.34 -2.00
N ARG A 142 8.29 -7.10 -2.45
CA ARG A 142 7.13 -6.79 -3.30
C ARG A 142 7.23 -7.61 -4.58
N TYR A 143 6.11 -8.17 -5.03
CA TYR A 143 6.04 -9.03 -6.19
C TYR A 143 5.18 -8.46 -7.32
N ALA A 144 4.49 -7.35 -7.08
CA ALA A 144 3.62 -6.68 -8.04
C ALA A 144 3.52 -5.18 -7.72
N PHE A 145 2.92 -4.42 -8.63
CA PHE A 145 2.58 -3.01 -8.40
C PHE A 145 1.69 -2.85 -7.16
N ASP A 146 0.65 -3.69 -7.04
CA ASP A 146 -0.16 -3.85 -5.84
C ASP A 146 0.10 -5.26 -5.30
N SER A 147 0.93 -5.35 -4.26
CA SER A 147 1.27 -6.62 -3.60
C SER A 147 0.30 -6.88 -2.45
N VAL A 148 -0.28 -8.05 -2.40
CA VAL A 148 -1.24 -8.45 -1.36
C VAL A 148 -0.66 -9.64 -0.59
N TYR A 149 -0.59 -9.52 0.72
CA TYR A 149 -0.08 -10.56 1.60
C TYR A 149 -1.18 -10.99 2.57
N ARG A 150 -1.09 -12.23 3.00
CA ARG A 150 -1.93 -12.78 4.06
C ARG A 150 -1.05 -13.27 5.20
N LEU A 151 -1.44 -12.91 6.41
CA LEU A 151 -0.94 -13.49 7.65
C LEU A 151 -2.07 -14.29 8.28
N ASP A 152 -1.82 -15.56 8.58
CA ASP A 152 -2.74 -16.45 9.28
C ASP A 152 -2.04 -16.96 10.54
N LEU A 153 -2.54 -16.57 11.71
CA LEU A 153 -2.03 -17.09 12.98
C LEU A 153 -2.67 -18.43 13.36
N SER A 154 -3.70 -18.88 12.64
CA SER A 154 -4.38 -20.20 12.84
C SER A 154 -4.81 -20.44 14.28
N GLY A 155 -5.23 -19.38 14.99
CA GLY A 155 -5.68 -19.46 16.38
C GLY A 155 -4.56 -19.69 17.41
N LYS A 156 -3.29 -19.49 17.02
CA LYS A 156 -2.17 -19.46 17.97
C LYS A 156 -2.12 -18.09 18.63
N SER A 157 -1.86 -18.05 19.93
CA SER A 157 -1.65 -16.77 20.59
C SER A 157 -0.29 -16.16 20.23
N PRO A 158 -0.15 -14.82 20.21
CA PRO A 158 1.13 -14.16 19.97
C PRO A 158 2.23 -14.63 20.92
N ALA A 159 1.90 -14.83 22.20
CA ALA A 159 2.83 -15.32 23.19
C ALA A 159 3.30 -16.77 22.92
N GLU A 160 2.44 -17.64 22.40
CA GLU A 160 2.84 -18.99 21.99
C GLU A 160 3.79 -18.97 20.80
N ILE A 161 3.55 -18.09 19.82
CA ILE A 161 4.45 -17.94 18.66
C ILE A 161 5.80 -17.38 19.10
N ALA A 162 5.80 -16.38 19.96
CA ALA A 162 7.02 -15.79 20.48
C ALA A 162 7.85 -16.76 21.36
N ALA A 163 7.18 -17.69 22.01
CA ALA A 163 7.85 -18.74 22.79
C ALA A 163 8.50 -19.83 21.93
N LEU A 164 8.20 -19.87 20.61
CA LEU A 164 8.89 -20.76 19.67
C LEU A 164 10.29 -20.21 19.44
N THR A 165 11.23 -20.71 20.21
CA THR A 165 12.64 -20.32 20.15
C THR A 165 13.22 -20.71 18.80
N LEU A 166 13.79 -19.77 18.09
CA LEU A 166 14.57 -20.07 16.89
C LEU A 166 15.77 -20.95 17.27
N THR A 167 15.99 -22.01 16.52
CA THR A 167 17.13 -22.89 16.74
C THR A 167 18.22 -22.56 15.71
N GLY A 168 19.39 -22.16 16.17
CA GLY A 168 20.54 -21.93 15.31
C GLY A 168 21.02 -23.20 14.61
N PRO A 169 21.94 -23.06 13.64
CA PRO A 169 22.52 -24.20 12.90
C PRO A 169 23.19 -25.24 13.82
N ASP A 170 23.66 -24.83 14.99
CA ASP A 170 24.30 -25.70 15.98
C ASP A 170 23.33 -26.28 17.01
N GLY A 171 22.04 -26.02 16.88
CA GLY A 171 21.00 -26.51 17.80
C GLY A 171 20.80 -25.66 19.05
N ASP A 172 21.53 -24.56 19.19
CA ASP A 172 21.40 -23.63 20.32
C ASP A 172 20.24 -22.65 20.10
N PRO A 173 19.48 -22.31 21.17
CA PRO A 173 18.40 -21.34 21.09
C PRO A 173 18.96 -19.95 20.76
N ILE A 174 18.47 -19.33 19.70
CA ILE A 174 18.77 -17.94 19.36
C ILE A 174 17.68 -17.05 20.00
N PRO A 175 18.05 -16.12 20.90
CA PRO A 175 17.09 -15.13 21.40
C PRO A 175 16.64 -14.25 20.25
N SER A 176 15.35 -14.34 19.88
CA SER A 176 14.75 -13.40 18.95
C SER A 176 13.96 -12.35 19.71
N PRO A 177 14.07 -11.06 19.36
CA PRO A 177 13.26 -10.00 19.95
C PRO A 177 11.77 -10.13 19.56
N ALA A 178 11.45 -10.98 18.58
CA ALA A 178 10.09 -11.21 18.10
C ALA A 178 9.88 -12.67 17.73
N GLY A 179 8.64 -13.15 17.84
CA GLY A 179 8.22 -14.42 17.26
C GLY A 179 8.21 -14.34 15.73
N GLU A 180 8.61 -15.42 15.06
CA GLU A 180 8.62 -15.47 13.59
C GLU A 180 7.23 -15.79 13.03
N ILE A 181 6.80 -15.01 12.04
CA ILE A 181 5.55 -15.22 11.29
C ILE A 181 5.85 -15.35 9.81
N THR A 182 4.96 -16.01 9.08
CA THR A 182 5.09 -16.16 7.62
C THR A 182 4.04 -15.33 6.92
N LEU A 183 4.46 -14.60 5.89
CA LEU A 183 3.57 -13.87 5.00
C LEU A 183 3.37 -14.66 3.71
N ASP A 184 2.15 -15.06 3.45
CA ASP A 184 1.77 -15.71 2.21
C ASP A 184 1.40 -14.65 1.15
N LYS A 185 1.89 -14.83 -0.08
CA LYS A 185 1.45 -14.00 -1.21
C LYS A 185 0.01 -14.35 -1.54
N ALA A 186 -0.88 -13.37 -1.43
CA ALA A 186 -2.28 -13.55 -1.80
C ALA A 186 -2.51 -13.17 -3.26
N ASP A 187 -3.46 -13.85 -3.90
CA ASP A 187 -3.86 -13.50 -5.26
C ASP A 187 -4.75 -12.25 -5.24
N GLY A 188 -4.14 -11.09 -5.48
CA GLY A 188 -4.83 -9.80 -5.64
C GLY A 188 -5.50 -9.61 -7.00
N SER A 189 -5.43 -10.59 -7.90
CA SER A 189 -5.91 -10.46 -9.28
C SER A 189 -7.40 -10.14 -9.37
N HIS A 190 -8.20 -10.73 -8.48
CA HIS A 190 -9.65 -10.49 -8.46
C HIS A 190 -9.98 -9.02 -8.13
N GLN A 191 -9.33 -8.42 -7.15
CA GLN A 191 -9.55 -7.02 -6.77
C GLN A 191 -9.08 -6.07 -7.89
N GLN A 192 -7.96 -6.39 -8.53
CA GLN A 192 -7.46 -5.63 -9.68
C GLN A 192 -8.40 -5.69 -10.87
N ILE A 193 -8.95 -6.87 -11.19
CA ILE A 193 -9.93 -7.08 -12.27
C ILE A 193 -11.22 -6.31 -11.98
N VAL A 194 -11.77 -6.43 -10.79
CA VAL A 194 -12.99 -5.71 -10.39
C VAL A 194 -12.76 -4.20 -10.42
N GLY A 195 -11.64 -3.72 -9.92
CA GLY A 195 -11.26 -2.31 -9.98
C GLY A 195 -11.09 -1.80 -11.41
N PHE A 196 -10.52 -2.61 -12.32
CA PHE A 196 -10.42 -2.28 -13.74
C PHE A 196 -11.80 -2.11 -14.39
N PHE A 197 -12.69 -3.09 -14.25
CA PHE A 197 -14.04 -3.01 -14.82
C PHE A 197 -14.88 -1.89 -14.20
N GLY A 198 -14.71 -1.62 -12.91
CA GLY A 198 -15.36 -0.49 -12.23
C GLY A 198 -14.93 0.86 -12.84
N ARG A 199 -13.65 1.10 -12.97
CA ARG A 199 -13.10 2.31 -13.61
C ARG A 199 -13.54 2.44 -15.07
N LEU A 200 -13.43 1.37 -15.83
CA LEU A 200 -13.86 1.32 -17.23
C LEU A 200 -15.35 1.68 -17.36
N GLY A 201 -16.21 1.09 -16.52
CA GLY A 201 -17.66 1.36 -16.53
C GLY A 201 -17.98 2.81 -16.23
N ILE A 202 -17.40 3.39 -15.18
CA ILE A 202 -17.61 4.79 -14.80
C ILE A 202 -17.14 5.73 -15.93
N THR A 203 -15.95 5.49 -16.48
CA THR A 203 -15.39 6.33 -17.56
C THR A 203 -16.27 6.28 -18.80
N LEU A 204 -16.71 5.09 -19.20
CA LEU A 204 -17.63 4.93 -20.34
C LEU A 204 -18.95 5.68 -20.14
N VAL A 205 -19.55 5.59 -18.95
CA VAL A 205 -20.79 6.31 -18.63
C VAL A 205 -20.60 7.81 -18.76
N ILE A 206 -19.53 8.35 -18.17
CA ILE A 206 -19.25 9.79 -18.23
C ILE A 206 -19.00 10.25 -19.67
N GLU A 207 -18.19 9.55 -20.45
CA GLU A 207 -17.86 9.93 -21.81
C GLU A 207 -19.07 9.84 -22.76
N LEU A 208 -19.86 8.80 -22.63
CA LEU A 208 -21.10 8.66 -23.44
C LEU A 208 -22.11 9.74 -23.05
N ALA A 209 -22.22 10.09 -21.77
CA ALA A 209 -23.08 11.18 -21.33
C ALA A 209 -22.66 12.53 -21.91
N LEU A 210 -21.35 12.83 -21.89
CA LEU A 210 -20.77 14.03 -22.49
C LEU A 210 -20.96 14.06 -24.02
N ALA A 211 -20.70 12.94 -24.69
CA ALA A 211 -20.92 12.79 -26.12
C ALA A 211 -22.40 13.05 -26.49
N TRP A 212 -23.33 12.50 -25.70
CA TRP A 212 -24.76 12.74 -25.85
C TRP A 212 -25.11 14.22 -25.66
N GLY A 213 -24.57 14.87 -24.65
CA GLY A 213 -24.77 16.30 -24.41
C GLY A 213 -24.27 17.17 -25.57
N TRP A 214 -23.20 16.77 -26.24
CA TRP A 214 -22.67 17.45 -27.44
C TRP A 214 -23.32 17.01 -28.75
N LYS A 215 -24.47 16.33 -28.67
CA LYS A 215 -25.30 15.92 -29.83
C LYS A 215 -24.65 14.85 -30.73
N TYR A 216 -23.66 14.12 -30.27
CA TYR A 216 -23.17 12.91 -30.95
C TYR A 216 -24.18 11.79 -30.74
N ARG A 217 -25.17 11.70 -31.65
CA ARG A 217 -26.31 10.76 -31.52
C ARG A 217 -26.23 9.58 -32.48
N LYS A 218 -25.26 9.55 -33.39
CA LYS A 218 -25.10 8.43 -34.32
C LYS A 218 -24.45 7.25 -33.60
N GLY A 219 -25.03 6.06 -33.71
CA GLY A 219 -24.50 4.85 -33.06
C GLY A 219 -23.05 4.56 -33.39
N SER A 220 -22.61 4.84 -34.63
CA SER A 220 -21.22 4.70 -35.05
C SER A 220 -20.25 5.62 -34.31
N GLN A 221 -20.68 6.83 -33.94
CA GLN A 221 -19.85 7.78 -33.16
C GLN A 221 -19.73 7.34 -31.71
N LEU A 222 -20.83 6.89 -31.10
CA LEU A 222 -20.82 6.37 -29.73
C LEU A 222 -20.00 5.07 -29.63
N LEU A 223 -20.14 4.20 -30.64
CA LEU A 223 -19.33 2.98 -30.74
C LEU A 223 -17.81 3.32 -30.83
N PHE A 224 -17.45 4.29 -31.67
CA PHE A 224 -16.06 4.72 -31.82
C PHE A 224 -15.49 5.25 -30.49
N ILE A 225 -16.25 6.07 -29.75
CA ILE A 225 -15.86 6.58 -28.44
C ILE A 225 -15.66 5.41 -27.46
N GLY A 226 -16.59 4.47 -27.40
CA GLY A 226 -16.50 3.31 -26.53
C GLY A 226 -15.29 2.42 -26.83
N VAL A 227 -15.04 2.15 -28.12
CA VAL A 227 -13.88 1.34 -28.54
C VAL A 227 -12.56 2.06 -28.26
N ALA A 228 -12.48 3.37 -28.56
CA ALA A 228 -11.28 4.16 -28.27
C ALA A 228 -10.94 4.15 -26.76
N ASN A 229 -11.97 4.32 -25.92
CA ASN A 229 -11.81 4.27 -24.47
C ASN A 229 -11.32 2.88 -23.99
N LEU A 230 -11.96 1.82 -24.47
CA LEU A 230 -11.56 0.45 -24.14
C LEU A 230 -10.07 0.19 -24.50
N ILE A 231 -9.66 0.58 -25.71
CA ILE A 231 -8.27 0.42 -26.16
C ILE A 231 -7.32 1.22 -25.24
N THR A 232 -7.65 2.47 -24.93
CA THR A 232 -6.83 3.33 -24.09
C THR A 232 -6.69 2.76 -22.68
N GLN A 233 -7.77 2.28 -22.09
CA GLN A 233 -7.76 1.66 -20.77
C GLN A 233 -6.97 0.35 -20.74
N CYS A 234 -7.10 -0.49 -21.78
CA CYS A 234 -6.30 -1.72 -21.89
C CYS A 234 -4.81 -1.40 -22.04
N LEU A 235 -4.44 -0.42 -22.86
CA LEU A 235 -3.04 0.00 -23.02
C LEU A 235 -2.46 0.58 -21.72
N LEU A 236 -3.23 1.39 -21.00
CA LEU A 236 -2.82 1.95 -19.72
C LEU A 236 -2.55 0.84 -18.70
N ASN A 237 -3.49 -0.09 -18.53
CA ASN A 237 -3.30 -1.20 -17.59
C ASN A 237 -2.17 -2.13 -18.00
N ALA A 238 -2.02 -2.43 -19.29
CA ALA A 238 -0.89 -3.23 -19.77
C ALA A 238 0.46 -2.53 -19.50
N SER A 239 0.52 -1.21 -19.66
CA SER A 239 1.73 -0.44 -19.34
C SER A 239 2.04 -0.47 -17.84
N LEU A 240 1.05 -0.30 -16.97
CA LEU A 240 1.24 -0.37 -15.52
C LEU A 240 1.73 -1.75 -15.07
N LEU A 241 1.15 -2.84 -15.62
CA LEU A 241 1.61 -4.20 -15.36
C LEU A 241 3.05 -4.42 -15.83
N TYR A 242 3.38 -3.91 -17.01
CA TYR A 242 4.75 -4.03 -17.56
C TYR A 242 5.78 -3.27 -16.72
N TRP A 243 5.47 -2.05 -16.29
CA TRP A 243 6.38 -1.26 -15.46
C TRP A 243 6.51 -1.85 -14.05
N GLY A 244 5.40 -2.28 -13.44
CA GLY A 244 5.43 -2.95 -12.15
C GLY A 244 6.28 -4.22 -12.16
N ALA A 245 6.15 -5.06 -13.19
CA ALA A 245 6.97 -6.27 -13.34
C ALA A 245 8.47 -5.97 -13.57
N ARG A 246 8.80 -4.82 -14.12
CA ARG A 246 10.18 -4.43 -14.40
C ARG A 246 10.90 -3.85 -13.17
N GLU A 247 10.17 -3.19 -12.30
CA GLU A 247 10.71 -2.71 -11.02
C GLU A 247 11.04 -3.87 -10.08
N THR A 248 10.25 -4.94 -10.11
CA THR A 248 10.49 -6.14 -9.29
C THR A 248 11.62 -7.06 -9.82
N SER A 249 12.18 -6.76 -10.98
CA SER A 249 13.25 -7.58 -11.61
C SER A 249 14.64 -6.91 -11.57
N ARG A 250 14.80 -5.80 -10.88
CA ARG A 250 16.07 -5.11 -10.68
C ARG A 250 16.53 -5.18 -9.25
#